data_abbfdf1a1d22816dbe1028eab01ff07f
#
_entry.id   abbfdf1a1d22816dbe1028eab01ff07f
#
_cell.length_a   1.000
_cell.length_b   1.000
_cell.length_c   1.000
_cell.angle_alpha   90.00
_cell.angle_beta   90.00
_cell.angle_gamma   90.00
#
_symmetry.space_group_name_H-M   'P 1'
#
loop_
_entity.id
_entity.type
_entity.pdbx_description
1 polymer ?
#
loop_
_entity_poly.entity_id
_entity_poly.type
_entity_poly.pdbx_seq_one_letter_code
_entity_poly.pdbx_strand_id
1 'polypeptide(L)'
;MSVQNNQQARPYIYELDLMRPVTAVTVVAVHVLAFTQFLNHTTTGLQVQNGIITSVHFTRDVFMFITALALTYVYFGRPFSGKRFWAKRSIGILVPYCIWSIAYTWVNTSQHSPAAFAELALFNILTGNASYQLYYILLTIQLYLVLPLFLLFLKHIKQHPWRALSISFALQVLLMYLDYRYLQQGSLASSGVWQIVAVSQGSFLLTYQFYFILGGLAALSLQQARAFVLRHGKWIVGGFVLALAAVWVHFLLQVDVYHESLSYATSVLQPIMVFYSPVVIVLLCWLACRWASRTNQQEHPKGYRFWHILSDASFGIYLVHVFILTALLQWVVPFMPEAWPVALRVFLTWFLTAGGAAGISILLMKTPVLSHLVGRSAHWHSPWDANALHEWFSYPFHHPRKVEQKGSGDAQHV
;
A
#
# COMPACT_ATOMS: atom_id res chain seq x y z
N MET A 1 38.96 -23.04 7.87
CA MET A 1 37.67 -23.69 7.55
C MET A 1 36.60 -22.60 7.48
N SER A 2 36.30 -22.16 6.26
CA SER A 2 35.23 -21.17 6.01
C SER A 2 33.89 -21.92 6.01
N VAL A 3 33.11 -21.77 7.07
CA VAL A 3 31.71 -22.22 7.10
C VAL A 3 30.96 -21.39 6.05
N GLN A 4 30.79 -21.94 4.86
CA GLN A 4 29.85 -21.41 3.87
C GLN A 4 28.44 -21.51 4.48
N ASN A 5 27.94 -20.39 4.98
CA ASN A 5 26.60 -20.25 5.51
C ASN A 5 25.63 -20.33 4.31
N ASN A 6 25.23 -21.55 3.96
CA ASN A 6 24.28 -21.85 2.89
C ASN A 6 22.87 -21.41 3.35
N GLN A 7 22.65 -20.09 3.44
CA GLN A 7 21.33 -19.55 3.73
C GLN A 7 20.43 -19.76 2.52
N GLN A 8 19.67 -20.84 2.54
CA GLN A 8 18.64 -21.10 1.53
C GLN A 8 17.74 -19.89 1.34
N ALA A 9 17.53 -19.49 0.09
CA ALA A 9 16.60 -18.41 -0.25
C ALA A 9 15.19 -18.79 0.26
N ARG A 10 14.52 -17.86 0.96
CA ARG A 10 13.12 -18.11 1.38
C ARG A 10 12.22 -18.20 0.14
N PRO A 11 11.21 -19.09 0.17
CA PRO A 11 10.23 -19.19 -0.92
C PRO A 11 9.58 -17.84 -1.24
N TYR A 12 9.22 -17.64 -2.48
CA TYR A 12 8.51 -16.44 -2.91
C TYR A 12 7.09 -16.40 -2.33
N ILE A 13 6.61 -15.22 -1.95
CA ILE A 13 5.26 -15.02 -1.41
C ILE A 13 4.38 -14.48 -2.54
N TYR A 14 3.75 -15.39 -3.27
CA TYR A 14 2.85 -15.03 -4.39
C TYR A 14 1.65 -14.20 -3.95
N GLU A 15 1.18 -14.37 -2.73
CA GLU A 15 0.04 -13.64 -2.16
C GLU A 15 0.21 -12.12 -2.26
N LEU A 16 1.46 -11.65 -2.13
CA LEU A 16 1.76 -10.23 -2.22
C LEU A 16 1.54 -9.66 -3.62
N ASP A 17 1.67 -10.49 -4.66
CA ASP A 17 1.44 -10.07 -6.04
C ASP A 17 -0.03 -9.77 -6.33
N LEU A 18 -0.95 -10.35 -5.57
CA LEU A 18 -2.36 -10.02 -5.66
C LEU A 18 -2.73 -8.87 -4.69
N MET A 19 -2.24 -8.92 -3.45
CA MET A 19 -2.64 -7.95 -2.43
C MET A 19 -2.20 -6.52 -2.76
N ARG A 20 -0.97 -6.33 -3.24
CA ARG A 20 -0.42 -5.00 -3.56
C ARG A 20 -1.22 -4.25 -4.63
N PRO A 21 -1.44 -4.81 -5.84
CA PRO A 21 -2.17 -4.10 -6.89
C PRO A 21 -3.64 -3.90 -6.53
N VAL A 22 -4.31 -4.87 -5.89
CA VAL A 22 -5.69 -4.69 -5.41
C VAL A 22 -5.76 -3.51 -4.45
N THR A 23 -4.85 -3.42 -3.49
CA THR A 23 -4.81 -2.29 -2.56
C THR A 23 -4.50 -0.97 -3.28
N ALA A 24 -3.56 -0.96 -4.25
CA ALA A 24 -3.20 0.23 -5.01
C ALA A 24 -4.36 0.78 -5.83
N VAL A 25 -5.10 -0.07 -6.55
CA VAL A 25 -6.26 0.39 -7.34
C VAL A 25 -7.44 0.78 -6.44
N THR A 26 -7.53 0.24 -5.21
CA THR A 26 -8.50 0.68 -4.21
C THR A 26 -8.14 2.07 -3.67
N VAL A 27 -6.85 2.40 -3.48
CA VAL A 27 -6.43 3.79 -3.16
C VAL A 27 -6.88 4.75 -4.25
N VAL A 28 -6.71 4.38 -5.53
CA VAL A 28 -7.22 5.20 -6.63
C VAL A 28 -8.73 5.39 -6.52
N ALA A 29 -9.49 4.34 -6.14
CA ALA A 29 -10.94 4.44 -5.96
C ALA A 29 -11.31 5.42 -4.83
N VAL A 30 -10.60 5.40 -3.69
CA VAL A 30 -10.81 6.38 -2.60
C VAL A 30 -10.72 7.81 -3.13
N HIS A 31 -9.67 8.12 -3.88
CA HIS A 31 -9.44 9.48 -4.36
C HIS A 31 -10.41 9.86 -5.48
N VAL A 32 -10.71 8.97 -6.42
CA VAL A 32 -11.72 9.23 -7.46
C VAL A 32 -13.08 9.50 -6.81
N LEU A 33 -13.52 8.66 -5.89
CA LEU A 33 -14.77 8.87 -5.17
C LEU A 33 -14.78 10.22 -4.43
N ALA A 34 -13.70 10.57 -3.74
CA ALA A 34 -13.60 11.83 -3.01
C ALA A 34 -13.67 13.05 -3.93
N PHE A 35 -12.96 13.01 -5.07
CA PHE A 35 -12.88 14.15 -5.99
C PHE A 35 -14.00 14.23 -7.03
N THR A 36 -14.89 13.24 -7.10
CA THR A 36 -16.07 13.26 -7.99
C THR A 36 -17.40 13.51 -7.26
N GLN A 37 -17.36 13.91 -5.99
CA GLN A 37 -18.58 14.19 -5.20
C GLN A 37 -19.45 15.28 -5.82
N PHE A 38 -18.85 16.24 -6.53
CA PHE A 38 -19.56 17.32 -7.23
C PHE A 38 -20.50 16.81 -8.34
N LEU A 39 -20.35 15.56 -8.79
CA LEU A 39 -21.25 14.94 -9.76
C LEU A 39 -22.61 14.54 -9.13
N ASN A 40 -22.68 14.44 -7.80
CA ASN A 40 -23.91 14.12 -7.09
C ASN A 40 -24.65 15.39 -6.67
N HIS A 41 -25.85 15.56 -7.20
CA HIS A 41 -26.72 16.70 -6.91
C HIS A 41 -27.77 16.39 -5.82
N THR A 42 -27.78 15.17 -5.27
CA THR A 42 -28.72 14.75 -4.24
C THR A 42 -28.00 14.39 -2.95
N THR A 43 -28.62 14.68 -1.81
CA THR A 43 -28.10 14.30 -0.48
C THR A 43 -27.87 12.79 -0.37
N THR A 44 -28.85 12.00 -0.83
CA THR A 44 -28.73 10.53 -0.82
C THR A 44 -27.58 10.04 -1.68
N GLY A 45 -27.37 10.62 -2.88
CA GLY A 45 -26.23 10.27 -3.73
C GLY A 45 -24.89 10.55 -3.05
N LEU A 46 -24.77 11.71 -2.38
CA LEU A 46 -23.57 12.06 -1.61
C LEU A 46 -23.37 11.13 -0.41
N GLN A 47 -24.43 10.79 0.33
CA GLN A 47 -24.35 9.83 1.43
C GLN A 47 -23.88 8.45 0.95
N VAL A 48 -24.47 7.92 -0.12
CA VAL A 48 -24.05 6.63 -0.69
C VAL A 48 -22.57 6.67 -1.11
N GLN A 49 -22.15 7.72 -1.82
CA GLN A 49 -20.75 7.87 -2.24
C GLN A 49 -19.80 7.94 -1.03
N ASN A 50 -20.16 8.67 0.02
CA ASN A 50 -19.36 8.77 1.24
C ASN A 50 -19.34 7.44 2.03
N GLY A 51 -20.45 6.71 2.09
CA GLY A 51 -20.48 5.35 2.66
C GLY A 51 -19.54 4.38 1.92
N ILE A 52 -19.48 4.46 0.57
CA ILE A 52 -18.53 3.69 -0.23
C ILE A 52 -17.09 4.13 0.08
N ILE A 53 -16.81 5.44 0.17
CA ILE A 53 -15.49 5.97 0.56
C ILE A 53 -15.07 5.36 1.90
N THR A 54 -15.93 5.41 2.91
CA THR A 54 -15.64 4.83 4.23
C THR A 54 -15.33 3.34 4.13
N SER A 55 -16.07 2.60 3.31
CA SER A 55 -15.87 1.16 3.10
C SER A 55 -14.52 0.80 2.47
N VAL A 56 -13.90 1.73 1.73
CA VAL A 56 -12.59 1.48 1.06
C VAL A 56 -11.42 2.16 1.77
N HIS A 57 -11.62 2.78 2.92
CA HIS A 57 -10.58 3.46 3.70
C HIS A 57 -9.54 2.54 4.35
N PHE A 58 -9.73 1.23 4.36
CA PHE A 58 -8.80 0.23 4.90
C PHE A 58 -7.42 0.19 4.22
N THR A 59 -7.26 0.85 3.09
CA THR A 59 -6.11 0.67 2.19
C THR A 59 -4.76 0.97 2.84
N ARG A 60 -4.68 1.98 3.70
CA ARG A 60 -3.45 2.33 4.45
C ARG A 60 -3.03 1.21 5.40
N ASP A 61 -4.00 0.67 6.13
CA ASP A 61 -3.82 -0.39 7.11
C ASP A 61 -3.32 -1.67 6.45
N VAL A 62 -3.91 -2.01 5.29
CA VAL A 62 -3.47 -3.14 4.47
C VAL A 62 -2.03 -2.95 3.97
N PHE A 63 -1.67 -1.76 3.48
CA PHE A 63 -0.30 -1.51 3.05
C PHE A 63 0.71 -1.57 4.20
N MET A 64 0.33 -1.11 5.40
CA MET A 64 1.17 -1.22 6.60
C MET A 64 1.40 -2.69 6.95
N PHE A 65 0.33 -3.49 6.96
CA PHE A 65 0.41 -4.95 7.16
C PHE A 65 1.32 -5.62 6.12
N ILE A 66 1.10 -5.38 4.81
CA ILE A 66 1.90 -5.94 3.72
C ILE A 66 3.38 -5.57 3.86
N THR A 67 3.66 -4.30 4.19
CA THR A 67 5.03 -3.81 4.32
C THR A 67 5.74 -4.48 5.50
N ALA A 68 5.08 -4.54 6.66
CA ALA A 68 5.63 -5.21 7.84
C ALA A 68 5.83 -6.71 7.61
N LEU A 69 4.86 -7.40 6.97
CA LEU A 69 4.97 -8.80 6.59
C LEU A 69 6.18 -9.03 5.67
N ALA A 70 6.30 -8.26 4.60
CA ALA A 70 7.38 -8.41 3.62
C ALA A 70 8.76 -8.14 4.25
N LEU A 71 8.89 -7.07 5.04
CA LEU A 71 10.15 -6.71 5.71
C LEU A 71 10.55 -7.76 6.75
N THR A 72 9.61 -8.19 7.58
CA THR A 72 9.86 -9.24 8.58
C THR A 72 10.24 -10.54 7.89
N TYR A 73 9.54 -10.94 6.84
CA TYR A 73 9.85 -12.15 6.10
C TYR A 73 11.27 -12.11 5.52
N VAL A 74 11.72 -10.98 5.02
CA VAL A 74 13.06 -10.85 4.42
C VAL A 74 14.16 -10.78 5.47
N TYR A 75 13.97 -10.03 6.56
CA TYR A 75 15.07 -9.62 7.45
C TYR A 75 15.07 -10.33 8.82
N PHE A 76 13.95 -10.87 9.30
CA PHE A 76 13.91 -11.52 10.62
C PHE A 76 14.79 -12.77 10.67
N GLY A 77 15.66 -12.84 11.68
CA GLY A 77 16.58 -13.98 11.88
C GLY A 77 17.77 -14.02 10.93
N ARG A 78 18.02 -12.93 10.18
CA ARG A 78 19.18 -12.80 9.29
C ARG A 78 20.11 -11.67 9.76
N PRO A 79 21.40 -11.71 9.39
CA PRO A 79 22.29 -10.57 9.61
C PRO A 79 21.74 -9.33 8.92
N PHE A 80 21.52 -8.28 9.69
CA PHE A 80 20.99 -7.01 9.18
C PHE A 80 22.13 -6.03 8.91
N SER A 81 22.33 -5.64 7.65
CA SER A 81 23.28 -4.61 7.26
C SER A 81 22.54 -3.30 6.97
N GLY A 82 22.61 -2.35 7.90
CA GLY A 82 21.95 -1.05 7.75
C GLY A 82 22.38 -0.29 6.49
N LYS A 83 23.69 -0.26 6.18
CA LYS A 83 24.22 0.41 4.98
C LYS A 83 23.58 -0.14 3.70
N ARG A 84 23.55 -1.47 3.53
CA ARG A 84 22.97 -2.13 2.34
C ARG A 84 21.45 -1.93 2.29
N PHE A 85 20.79 -2.01 3.42
CA PHE A 85 19.35 -1.78 3.53
C PHE A 85 18.99 -0.36 3.08
N TRP A 86 19.65 0.64 3.67
CA TRP A 86 19.37 2.05 3.36
C TRP A 86 19.75 2.42 1.92
N ALA A 87 20.90 1.98 1.42
CA ALA A 87 21.28 2.22 0.02
C ALA A 87 20.18 1.72 -0.96
N LYS A 88 19.67 0.50 -0.73
CA LYS A 88 18.59 -0.07 -1.56
C LYS A 88 17.27 0.71 -1.42
N ARG A 89 16.91 1.16 -0.21
CA ARG A 89 15.65 1.86 0.05
C ARG A 89 15.69 3.32 -0.39
N SER A 90 16.84 3.98 -0.25
CA SER A 90 17.00 5.35 -0.75
C SER A 90 16.77 5.42 -2.26
N ILE A 91 17.38 4.55 -3.03
CA ILE A 91 17.19 4.51 -4.49
C ILE A 91 15.74 4.13 -4.84
N GLY A 92 15.16 3.13 -4.16
CA GLY A 92 13.85 2.59 -4.52
C GLY A 92 12.65 3.38 -3.99
N ILE A 93 12.81 4.27 -3.02
CA ILE A 93 11.68 4.97 -2.38
C ILE A 93 11.98 6.45 -2.14
N LEU A 94 13.13 6.79 -1.55
CA LEU A 94 13.43 8.18 -1.19
C LEU A 94 13.65 9.05 -2.44
N VAL A 95 14.40 8.54 -3.42
CA VAL A 95 14.64 9.27 -4.69
C VAL A 95 13.33 9.52 -5.44
N PRO A 96 12.48 8.49 -5.73
CA PRO A 96 11.16 8.74 -6.30
C PRO A 96 10.34 9.74 -5.50
N TYR A 97 10.29 9.57 -4.18
CA TYR A 97 9.55 10.47 -3.30
C TYR A 97 9.97 11.94 -3.45
N CYS A 98 11.28 12.23 -3.43
CA CYS A 98 11.78 13.58 -3.60
C CYS A 98 11.43 14.15 -4.98
N ILE A 99 11.61 13.36 -6.05
CA ILE A 99 11.32 13.80 -7.42
C ILE A 99 9.82 14.11 -7.58
N TRP A 100 8.94 13.21 -7.12
CA TRP A 100 7.50 13.41 -7.19
C TRP A 100 7.03 14.55 -6.27
N SER A 101 7.64 14.74 -5.09
CA SER A 101 7.33 15.88 -4.23
C SER A 101 7.67 17.21 -4.92
N ILE A 102 8.81 17.30 -5.60
CA ILE A 102 9.18 18.49 -6.39
C ILE A 102 8.19 18.70 -7.54
N ALA A 103 7.87 17.63 -8.28
CA ALA A 103 6.93 17.69 -9.41
C ALA A 103 5.53 18.15 -8.97
N TYR A 104 5.00 17.57 -7.88
CA TYR A 104 3.70 17.99 -7.33
C TYR A 104 3.73 19.40 -6.76
N THR A 105 4.81 19.80 -6.10
CA THR A 105 4.97 21.20 -5.66
C THR A 105 4.94 22.15 -6.84
N TRP A 106 5.63 21.82 -7.93
CA TRP A 106 5.64 22.64 -9.14
C TRP A 106 4.24 22.82 -9.75
N VAL A 107 3.47 21.74 -9.84
CA VAL A 107 2.12 21.79 -10.44
C VAL A 107 1.11 22.48 -9.53
N ASN A 108 1.26 22.35 -8.20
CA ASN A 108 0.28 22.83 -7.23
C ASN A 108 0.56 24.25 -6.73
N THR A 109 1.67 24.89 -7.12
CA THR A 109 2.00 26.25 -6.68
C THR A 109 2.02 27.25 -7.82
N SER A 110 1.63 28.50 -7.53
CA SER A 110 1.84 29.67 -8.37
C SER A 110 3.16 30.39 -8.05
N GLN A 111 3.94 29.92 -7.07
CA GLN A 111 5.22 30.52 -6.70
C GLN A 111 6.31 30.09 -7.68
N HIS A 112 6.76 31.03 -8.51
CA HIS A 112 7.77 30.78 -9.55
C HIS A 112 9.14 31.41 -9.23
N SER A 113 9.28 32.12 -8.09
CA SER A 113 10.59 32.57 -7.61
C SER A 113 11.42 31.34 -7.20
N PRO A 114 12.66 31.17 -7.73
CA PRO A 114 13.47 29.98 -7.46
C PRO A 114 13.72 29.74 -5.96
N ALA A 115 13.94 30.82 -5.19
CA ALA A 115 14.19 30.70 -3.74
C ALA A 115 12.93 30.26 -2.98
N ALA A 116 11.77 30.92 -3.23
CA ALA A 116 10.50 30.55 -2.57
C ALA A 116 10.03 29.16 -3.00
N PHE A 117 10.25 28.77 -4.24
CA PHE A 117 9.94 27.39 -4.70
C PHE A 117 10.80 26.35 -3.99
N ALA A 118 12.11 26.60 -3.87
CA ALA A 118 13.03 25.67 -3.19
C ALA A 118 12.66 25.50 -1.71
N GLU A 119 12.32 26.58 -1.02
CA GLU A 119 11.86 26.54 0.39
C GLU A 119 10.56 25.71 0.51
N LEU A 120 9.56 25.99 -0.35
CA LEU A 120 8.30 25.27 -0.36
C LEU A 120 8.49 23.79 -0.71
N ALA A 121 9.33 23.47 -1.69
CA ALA A 121 9.62 22.10 -2.06
C ALA A 121 10.31 21.34 -0.93
N LEU A 122 11.27 21.96 -0.25
CA LEU A 122 11.92 21.37 0.93
C LEU A 122 10.92 21.12 2.06
N PHE A 123 10.08 22.11 2.36
CA PHE A 123 9.01 21.96 3.36
C PHE A 123 8.08 20.79 3.00
N ASN A 124 7.63 20.72 1.75
CA ASN A 124 6.75 19.66 1.26
C ASN A 124 7.41 18.27 1.29
N ILE A 125 8.72 18.16 1.01
CA ILE A 125 9.47 16.91 1.15
C ILE A 125 9.53 16.47 2.60
N LEU A 126 9.77 17.39 3.53
CA LEU A 126 9.89 17.07 4.96
C LEU A 126 8.55 16.70 5.61
N THR A 127 7.46 17.27 5.13
CA THR A 127 6.12 17.10 5.71
C THR A 127 5.22 16.12 4.95
N GLY A 128 5.58 15.75 3.71
CA GLY A 128 4.73 14.94 2.84
C GLY A 128 3.57 15.69 2.19
N ASN A 129 3.57 17.03 2.24
CA ASN A 129 2.42 17.88 1.86
C ASN A 129 2.43 18.32 0.39
N ALA A 130 3.38 17.87 -0.43
CA ALA A 130 3.39 18.21 -1.85
C ALA A 130 2.13 17.75 -2.59
N SER A 131 1.52 16.65 -2.14
CA SER A 131 0.24 16.14 -2.61
C SER A 131 -0.35 15.20 -1.56
N TYR A 132 -1.67 15.13 -1.50
CA TYR A 132 -2.44 14.48 -0.43
C TYR A 132 -2.15 12.97 -0.22
N GLN A 133 -1.55 12.28 -1.18
CA GLN A 133 -1.17 10.87 -1.02
C GLN A 133 0.26 10.70 -0.47
N LEU A 134 1.16 11.68 -0.64
CA LEU A 134 2.60 11.50 -0.40
C LEU A 134 2.97 11.30 1.08
N TYR A 135 2.13 11.74 2.03
CA TYR A 135 2.35 11.49 3.46
C TYR A 135 2.55 10.01 3.79
N TYR A 136 1.93 9.09 3.03
CA TYR A 136 2.08 7.66 3.25
C TYR A 136 3.51 7.14 2.98
N ILE A 137 4.21 7.77 2.02
CA ILE A 137 5.62 7.42 1.77
C ILE A 137 6.48 7.87 2.96
N LEU A 138 6.19 9.03 3.52
CA LEU A 138 6.86 9.50 4.75
C LEU A 138 6.64 8.53 5.90
N LEU A 139 5.42 8.00 6.06
CA LEU A 139 5.11 6.95 7.02
C LEU A 139 5.92 5.66 6.77
N THR A 140 6.08 5.27 5.51
CA THR A 140 6.91 4.11 5.14
C THR A 140 8.39 4.33 5.46
N ILE A 141 8.90 5.56 5.29
CA ILE A 141 10.27 5.93 5.67
C ILE A 141 10.46 5.81 7.19
N GLN A 142 9.49 6.27 8.00
CA GLN A 142 9.52 6.09 9.46
C GLN A 142 9.61 4.60 9.84
N LEU A 143 8.82 3.73 9.18
CA LEU A 143 8.92 2.29 9.41
C LEU A 143 10.32 1.74 9.11
N TYR A 144 10.95 2.20 8.04
CA TYR A 144 12.31 1.76 7.72
C TYR A 144 13.34 2.22 8.74
N LEU A 145 13.15 3.41 9.32
CA LEU A 145 14.02 3.91 10.42
C LEU A 145 13.90 3.03 11.66
N VAL A 146 12.71 2.65 12.05
CA VAL A 146 12.47 1.83 13.24
C VAL A 146 12.60 0.33 13.00
N LEU A 147 12.80 -0.13 11.76
CA LEU A 147 12.83 -1.55 11.41
C LEU A 147 13.77 -2.39 12.28
N PRO A 148 15.03 -1.99 12.58
CA PRO A 148 15.90 -2.78 13.43
C PRO A 148 15.31 -2.99 14.83
N LEU A 149 14.75 -1.94 15.41
CA LEU A 149 14.08 -2.00 16.72
C LEU A 149 12.81 -2.86 16.66
N PHE A 150 12.05 -2.74 15.58
CA PHE A 150 10.87 -3.57 15.35
C PHE A 150 11.21 -5.06 15.26
N LEU A 151 12.28 -5.42 14.53
CA LEU A 151 12.74 -6.81 14.46
C LEU A 151 13.22 -7.34 15.81
N LEU A 152 13.86 -6.52 16.64
CA LEU A 152 14.21 -6.87 18.01
C LEU A 152 12.96 -7.04 18.87
N PHE A 153 12.02 -6.13 18.79
CA PHE A 153 10.72 -6.23 19.48
C PHE A 153 10.00 -7.53 19.13
N LEU A 154 9.93 -7.89 17.84
CA LEU A 154 9.33 -9.15 17.39
C LEU A 154 9.99 -10.39 18.00
N LYS A 155 11.31 -10.38 18.30
CA LYS A 155 11.99 -11.49 19.00
C LYS A 155 11.44 -11.72 20.40
N HIS A 156 11.00 -10.66 21.07
CA HIS A 156 10.43 -10.76 22.43
C HIS A 156 8.98 -11.21 22.38
N ILE A 157 8.16 -10.62 21.52
CA ILE A 157 6.71 -10.89 21.50
C ILE A 157 6.31 -12.20 20.81
N LYS A 158 7.18 -12.80 19.99
CA LYS A 158 6.89 -14.04 19.26
C LYS A 158 6.53 -15.23 20.17
N GLN A 159 6.94 -15.22 21.45
CA GLN A 159 6.62 -16.26 22.40
C GLN A 159 5.16 -16.19 22.89
N HIS A 160 4.59 -14.99 22.89
CA HIS A 160 3.22 -14.70 23.31
C HIS A 160 2.47 -13.85 22.28
N PRO A 161 2.30 -14.35 21.03
CA PRO A 161 1.79 -13.55 19.94
C PRO A 161 0.37 -13.01 20.19
N TRP A 162 -0.49 -13.82 20.80
CA TRP A 162 -1.86 -13.40 21.11
C TRP A 162 -1.93 -12.30 22.17
N ARG A 163 -1.08 -12.36 23.20
CA ARG A 163 -0.99 -11.27 24.19
C ARG A 163 -0.52 -9.98 23.55
N ALA A 164 0.51 -10.05 22.70
CA ALA A 164 1.01 -8.89 21.98
C ALA A 164 -0.05 -8.29 21.06
N LEU A 165 -0.79 -9.12 20.30
CA LEU A 165 -1.88 -8.67 19.43
C LEU A 165 -3.01 -8.04 20.24
N SER A 166 -3.43 -8.63 21.35
CA SER A 166 -4.52 -8.09 22.18
C SER A 166 -4.16 -6.74 22.79
N ILE A 167 -2.93 -6.61 23.33
CA ILE A 167 -2.45 -5.34 23.90
C ILE A 167 -2.34 -4.27 22.80
N SER A 168 -1.74 -4.64 21.67
CA SER A 168 -1.59 -3.73 20.52
C SER A 168 -2.95 -3.31 19.95
N PHE A 169 -3.92 -4.23 19.87
CA PHE A 169 -5.28 -3.92 19.42
C PHE A 169 -5.99 -2.97 20.39
N ALA A 170 -5.92 -3.24 21.69
CA ALA A 170 -6.51 -2.36 22.71
C ALA A 170 -5.89 -0.96 22.68
N LEU A 171 -4.55 -0.88 22.52
CA LEU A 171 -3.85 0.40 22.34
C LEU A 171 -4.30 1.10 21.06
N GLN A 172 -4.48 0.37 19.95
CA GLN A 172 -4.96 0.93 18.68
C GLN A 172 -6.36 1.53 18.83
N VAL A 173 -7.28 0.80 19.48
CA VAL A 173 -8.65 1.30 19.75
C VAL A 173 -8.58 2.56 20.61
N LEU A 174 -7.78 2.56 21.67
CA LEU A 174 -7.61 3.71 22.56
C LEU A 174 -7.07 4.93 21.80
N LEU A 175 -6.00 4.75 21.03
CA LEU A 175 -5.40 5.83 20.23
C LEU A 175 -6.39 6.41 19.24
N MET A 176 -7.12 5.56 18.51
CA MET A 176 -8.13 6.02 17.55
C MET A 176 -9.31 6.70 18.23
N TYR A 177 -9.75 6.22 19.40
CA TYR A 177 -10.80 6.87 20.17
C TYR A 177 -10.38 8.26 20.65
N LEU A 178 -9.18 8.39 21.23
CA LEU A 178 -8.64 9.67 21.70
C LEU A 178 -8.44 10.65 20.54
N ASP A 179 -7.92 10.17 19.42
CA ASP A 179 -7.75 10.97 18.22
C ASP A 179 -9.09 11.47 17.69
N TYR A 180 -10.01 10.56 17.43
CA TYR A 180 -11.33 10.86 16.87
C TYR A 180 -12.13 11.82 17.76
N ARG A 181 -12.09 11.61 19.08
CA ARG A 181 -12.91 12.38 20.04
C ARG A 181 -12.31 13.74 20.40
N TYR A 182 -10.97 13.85 20.48
CA TYR A 182 -10.32 15.02 21.05
C TYR A 182 -9.45 15.80 20.06
N LEU A 183 -8.87 15.15 19.04
CA LEU A 183 -7.98 15.80 18.10
C LEU A 183 -8.67 16.20 16.79
N GLN A 184 -9.63 15.43 16.29
CA GLN A 184 -10.26 15.75 15.01
C GLN A 184 -11.30 16.86 15.10
N GLN A 185 -12.10 16.91 16.16
CA GLN A 185 -13.12 17.94 16.39
C GLN A 185 -13.06 18.55 17.80
N GLY A 186 -12.16 18.08 18.65
CA GLY A 186 -12.09 18.51 20.04
C GLY A 186 -11.36 19.84 20.23
N SER A 187 -11.49 20.39 21.43
CA SER A 187 -10.81 21.63 21.84
C SER A 187 -9.28 21.56 21.75
N LEU A 188 -8.70 20.36 21.73
CA LEU A 188 -7.27 20.16 21.59
C LEU A 188 -6.78 20.42 20.15
N ALA A 189 -7.63 20.27 19.13
CA ALA A 189 -7.26 20.45 17.72
C ALA A 189 -6.67 21.85 17.40
N SER A 190 -7.01 22.87 18.18
CA SER A 190 -6.59 24.26 17.99
C SER A 190 -5.53 24.73 18.98
N SER A 191 -5.02 23.88 19.87
CA SER A 191 -4.13 24.29 20.97
C SER A 191 -2.69 23.81 20.81
N GLY A 192 -1.76 24.74 20.60
CA GLY A 192 -0.29 24.55 20.72
C GLY A 192 0.25 23.27 20.07
N VAL A 193 0.91 22.42 20.84
CA VAL A 193 1.52 21.17 20.37
C VAL A 193 0.47 20.18 19.84
N TRP A 194 -0.73 20.18 20.37
CA TRP A 194 -1.81 19.29 19.95
C TRP A 194 -2.30 19.58 18.53
N GLN A 195 -2.22 20.83 18.08
CA GLN A 195 -2.52 21.18 16.69
C GLN A 195 -1.55 20.50 15.73
N ILE A 196 -0.25 20.45 16.08
CA ILE A 196 0.77 19.75 15.28
C ILE A 196 0.46 18.24 15.22
N VAL A 197 0.08 17.65 16.36
CA VAL A 197 -0.31 16.24 16.43
C VAL A 197 -1.55 15.99 15.57
N ALA A 198 -2.57 16.82 15.68
CA ALA A 198 -3.83 16.71 14.93
C ALA A 198 -3.61 16.75 13.40
N VAL A 199 -2.73 17.62 12.93
CA VAL A 199 -2.41 17.73 11.49
C VAL A 199 -1.53 16.57 11.01
N SER A 200 -0.65 16.05 11.88
CA SER A 200 0.36 15.05 11.50
C SER A 200 -0.05 13.60 11.78
N GLN A 201 -1.19 13.36 12.45
CA GLN A 201 -1.62 12.03 12.93
C GLN A 201 -1.67 10.96 11.83
N GLY A 202 -2.14 11.34 10.63
CA GLY A 202 -2.23 10.45 9.48
C GLY A 202 -0.88 9.97 8.95
N SER A 203 0.21 10.70 9.24
CA SER A 203 1.59 10.37 8.86
C SER A 203 2.44 9.83 10.02
N PHE A 204 1.83 9.56 11.18
CA PHE A 204 2.55 9.07 12.34
C PHE A 204 2.56 7.54 12.41
N LEU A 205 3.74 6.94 12.54
CA LEU A 205 3.91 5.49 12.58
C LEU A 205 3.08 4.82 13.70
N LEU A 206 3.01 5.44 14.87
CA LEU A 206 2.31 4.91 16.04
C LEU A 206 0.80 4.77 15.79
N THR A 207 0.22 5.60 14.93
CA THR A 207 -1.19 5.53 14.51
C THR A 207 -1.55 4.21 13.84
N TYR A 208 -0.57 3.47 13.33
CA TYR A 208 -0.75 2.21 12.61
C TYR A 208 -0.04 1.02 13.27
N GLN A 209 0.36 1.15 14.53
CA GLN A 209 1.22 0.19 15.22
C GLN A 209 0.65 -1.24 15.23
N PHE A 210 -0.66 -1.41 15.35
CA PHE A 210 -1.31 -2.71 15.35
C PHE A 210 -1.10 -3.46 14.03
N TYR A 211 -1.22 -2.79 12.90
CA TYR A 211 -1.08 -3.40 11.58
C TYR A 211 0.35 -3.83 11.29
N PHE A 212 1.35 -3.12 11.84
CA PHE A 212 2.75 -3.56 11.79
C PHE A 212 2.98 -4.83 12.57
N ILE A 213 2.49 -4.86 13.80
CA ILE A 213 2.65 -6.01 14.69
C ILE A 213 1.93 -7.21 14.08
N LEU A 214 0.72 -7.03 13.57
CA LEU A 214 -0.05 -8.06 12.88
C LEU A 214 0.71 -8.61 11.65
N GLY A 215 1.25 -7.74 10.80
CA GLY A 215 2.04 -8.13 9.63
C GLY A 215 3.35 -8.84 10.00
N GLY A 216 4.05 -8.34 11.02
CA GLY A 216 5.25 -8.97 11.54
C GLY A 216 5.01 -10.37 12.10
N LEU A 217 3.99 -10.56 12.93
CA LEU A 217 3.62 -11.85 13.49
C LEU A 217 3.09 -12.81 12.41
N ALA A 218 2.32 -12.32 11.44
CA ALA A 218 1.87 -13.13 10.30
C ALA A 218 3.07 -13.66 9.48
N ALA A 219 4.13 -12.86 9.31
CA ALA A 219 5.35 -13.31 8.63
C ALA A 219 6.08 -14.42 9.39
N LEU A 220 6.07 -14.38 10.74
CA LEU A 220 6.71 -15.39 11.57
C LEU A 220 5.95 -16.73 11.58
N SER A 221 4.64 -16.68 11.38
CA SER A 221 3.74 -17.85 11.35
C SER A 221 3.05 -18.03 10.00
N LEU A 222 3.74 -17.71 8.90
CA LEU A 222 3.14 -17.60 7.56
C LEU A 222 2.40 -18.88 7.13
N GLN A 223 2.96 -20.06 7.37
CA GLN A 223 2.33 -21.34 7.01
C GLN A 223 1.05 -21.60 7.82
N GLN A 224 1.09 -21.30 9.13
CA GLN A 224 -0.09 -21.43 9.99
C GLN A 224 -1.18 -20.43 9.59
N ALA A 225 -0.79 -19.19 9.29
CA ALA A 225 -1.72 -18.17 8.81
C ALA A 225 -2.38 -18.57 7.47
N ARG A 226 -1.61 -19.12 6.51
CA ARG A 226 -2.14 -19.66 5.24
C ARG A 226 -3.14 -20.79 5.49
N ALA A 227 -2.77 -21.77 6.31
CA ALA A 227 -3.63 -22.90 6.65
C ALA A 227 -4.94 -22.44 7.33
N PHE A 228 -4.83 -21.48 8.25
CA PHE A 228 -5.97 -20.89 8.94
C PHE A 228 -6.95 -20.21 7.96
N VAL A 229 -6.47 -19.30 7.14
CA VAL A 229 -7.36 -18.56 6.23
C VAL A 229 -8.00 -19.47 5.18
N LEU A 230 -7.26 -20.47 4.66
CA LEU A 230 -7.81 -21.41 3.68
C LEU A 230 -8.89 -22.32 4.30
N ARG A 231 -8.74 -22.71 5.55
CA ARG A 231 -9.69 -23.55 6.28
C ARG A 231 -10.99 -22.81 6.61
N HIS A 232 -10.91 -21.51 6.93
CA HIS A 232 -12.03 -20.74 7.48
C HIS A 232 -12.68 -19.78 6.48
N GLY A 233 -12.52 -19.96 5.17
CA GLY A 233 -12.96 -19.04 4.13
C GLY A 233 -14.43 -18.61 4.23
N LYS A 234 -15.37 -19.51 4.54
CA LYS A 234 -16.80 -19.16 4.69
C LYS A 234 -17.02 -18.17 5.85
N TRP A 235 -16.33 -18.41 6.98
CA TRP A 235 -16.41 -17.54 8.16
C TRP A 235 -15.76 -16.17 7.91
N ILE A 236 -14.67 -16.15 7.13
CA ILE A 236 -14.00 -14.90 6.74
C ILE A 236 -14.93 -14.05 5.88
N VAL A 237 -15.59 -14.65 4.88
CA VAL A 237 -16.55 -13.93 4.02
C VAL A 237 -17.76 -13.44 4.84
N GLY A 238 -18.33 -14.30 5.69
CA GLY A 238 -19.44 -13.92 6.58
C GLY A 238 -19.04 -12.78 7.53
N GLY A 239 -17.86 -12.88 8.15
CA GLY A 239 -17.31 -11.82 9.00
C GLY A 239 -17.10 -10.50 8.25
N PHE A 240 -16.64 -10.55 7.01
CA PHE A 240 -16.50 -9.35 6.17
C PHE A 240 -17.86 -8.70 5.87
N VAL A 241 -18.88 -9.47 5.51
CA VAL A 241 -20.22 -8.94 5.25
C VAL A 241 -20.78 -8.26 6.49
N LEU A 242 -20.62 -8.89 7.68
CA LEU A 242 -21.06 -8.30 8.94
C LEU A 242 -20.27 -7.03 9.28
N ALA A 243 -18.95 -7.04 9.11
CA ALA A 243 -18.12 -5.87 9.37
C ALA A 243 -18.43 -4.70 8.42
N LEU A 244 -18.68 -5.02 7.14
CA LEU A 244 -19.10 -4.01 6.16
C LEU A 244 -20.47 -3.43 6.53
N ALA A 245 -21.44 -4.25 6.90
CA ALA A 245 -22.74 -3.78 7.40
C ALA A 245 -22.59 -2.90 8.65
N ALA A 246 -21.71 -3.27 9.58
CA ALA A 246 -21.44 -2.46 10.78
C ALA A 246 -20.83 -1.09 10.42
N VAL A 247 -19.92 -1.00 9.44
CA VAL A 247 -19.39 0.29 8.94
C VAL A 247 -20.49 1.15 8.36
N TRP A 248 -21.40 0.58 7.55
CA TRP A 248 -22.52 1.32 6.98
C TRP A 248 -23.51 1.79 8.04
N VAL A 249 -23.88 0.93 8.99
CA VAL A 249 -24.74 1.32 10.11
C VAL A 249 -24.09 2.44 10.92
N HIS A 250 -22.80 2.30 11.25
CA HIS A 250 -22.07 3.33 11.98
C HIS A 250 -22.07 4.67 11.23
N PHE A 251 -21.76 4.65 9.93
CA PHE A 251 -21.77 5.84 9.08
C PHE A 251 -23.16 6.52 9.03
N LEU A 252 -24.22 5.73 8.81
CA LEU A 252 -25.59 6.28 8.79
C LEU A 252 -26.02 6.83 10.14
N LEU A 253 -25.66 6.17 11.25
CA LEU A 253 -25.93 6.71 12.60
C LEU A 253 -25.23 8.06 12.81
N GLN A 254 -23.97 8.19 12.36
CA GLN A 254 -23.25 9.47 12.48
C GLN A 254 -23.94 10.59 11.68
N VAL A 255 -24.36 10.31 10.44
CA VAL A 255 -24.92 11.34 9.55
C VAL A 255 -26.38 11.63 9.88
N ASP A 256 -27.22 10.60 10.02
CA ASP A 256 -28.68 10.77 10.09
C ASP A 256 -29.19 10.94 11.53
N VAL A 257 -28.48 10.39 12.53
CA VAL A 257 -28.92 10.43 13.93
C VAL A 257 -28.12 11.47 14.74
N TYR A 258 -26.79 11.45 14.60
CA TYR A 258 -25.93 12.40 15.34
C TYR A 258 -25.66 13.69 14.56
N HIS A 259 -26.13 13.78 13.31
CA HIS A 259 -26.00 14.97 12.46
C HIS A 259 -24.54 15.45 12.30
N GLU A 260 -23.58 14.50 12.31
CA GLU A 260 -22.18 14.80 12.08
C GLU A 260 -21.92 15.20 10.63
N SER A 261 -20.89 16.03 10.41
CA SER A 261 -20.50 16.39 9.05
C SER A 261 -20.01 15.18 8.26
N LEU A 262 -20.26 15.14 6.95
CA LEU A 262 -19.79 14.04 6.09
C LEU A 262 -18.26 13.86 6.16
N SER A 263 -17.50 14.95 6.30
CA SER A 263 -16.04 14.90 6.42
C SER A 263 -15.60 14.19 7.70
N TYR A 264 -16.31 14.37 8.80
CA TYR A 264 -16.04 13.68 10.06
C TYR A 264 -16.50 12.21 10.03
N ALA A 265 -17.71 11.97 9.54
CA ALA A 265 -18.26 10.62 9.42
C ALA A 265 -17.46 9.72 8.47
N THR A 266 -16.75 10.30 7.50
CA THR A 266 -15.85 9.59 6.58
C THR A 266 -14.39 9.61 7.02
N SER A 267 -14.07 10.10 8.22
CA SER A 267 -12.70 10.11 8.70
C SER A 267 -12.09 8.69 8.64
N VAL A 268 -10.86 8.63 8.16
CA VAL A 268 -10.12 7.36 8.04
C VAL A 268 -9.63 6.88 9.41
N LEU A 269 -9.33 7.84 10.31
CA LEU A 269 -8.85 7.58 11.66
C LEU A 269 -10.03 7.61 12.63
N GLN A 270 -10.86 6.57 12.59
CA GLN A 270 -11.98 6.40 13.49
C GLN A 270 -12.00 4.98 14.09
N PRO A 271 -12.56 4.81 15.31
CA PRO A 271 -12.50 3.52 16.01
C PRO A 271 -13.07 2.34 15.22
N ILE A 272 -14.14 2.54 14.45
CA ILE A 272 -14.76 1.46 13.66
C ILE A 272 -13.77 0.83 12.66
N MET A 273 -12.83 1.62 12.12
CA MET A 273 -11.83 1.13 11.18
C MET A 273 -10.84 0.16 11.82
N VAL A 274 -10.60 0.28 13.14
CA VAL A 274 -9.73 -0.67 13.87
C VAL A 274 -10.33 -2.08 13.89
N PHE A 275 -11.65 -2.20 13.86
CA PHE A 275 -12.36 -3.49 13.77
C PHE A 275 -12.51 -3.95 12.32
N TYR A 276 -12.77 -3.04 11.40
CA TYR A 276 -13.04 -3.35 10.00
C TYR A 276 -11.78 -3.74 9.21
N SER A 277 -10.71 -2.94 9.31
CA SER A 277 -9.49 -3.15 8.51
C SER A 277 -8.82 -4.52 8.72
N PRO A 278 -8.74 -5.08 9.95
CA PRO A 278 -8.22 -6.44 10.14
C PRO A 278 -9.05 -7.51 9.45
N VAL A 279 -10.38 -7.35 9.41
CA VAL A 279 -11.26 -8.28 8.71
C VAL A 279 -11.00 -8.23 7.21
N VAL A 280 -10.82 -7.03 6.65
CA VAL A 280 -10.44 -6.86 5.23
C VAL A 280 -9.06 -7.45 4.95
N ILE A 281 -8.07 -7.24 5.83
CA ILE A 281 -6.74 -7.84 5.71
C ILE A 281 -6.85 -9.36 5.62
N VAL A 282 -7.63 -9.99 6.51
CA VAL A 282 -7.83 -11.45 6.53
C VAL A 282 -8.56 -11.92 5.27
N LEU A 283 -9.55 -11.17 4.78
CA LEU A 283 -10.24 -11.45 3.51
C LEU A 283 -9.27 -11.41 2.33
N LEU A 284 -8.46 -10.37 2.23
CA LEU A 284 -7.44 -10.23 1.17
C LEU A 284 -6.39 -11.34 1.24
N CYS A 285 -5.94 -11.71 2.46
CA CYS A 285 -5.06 -12.85 2.66
C CYS A 285 -5.72 -14.15 2.19
N TRP A 286 -6.99 -14.38 2.50
CA TRP A 286 -7.72 -15.56 2.03
C TRP A 286 -7.83 -15.61 0.51
N LEU A 287 -8.23 -14.51 -0.14
CA LEU A 287 -8.33 -14.41 -1.60
C LEU A 287 -6.97 -14.70 -2.25
N ALA A 288 -5.90 -14.08 -1.72
CA ALA A 288 -4.55 -14.24 -2.22
C ALA A 288 -4.01 -15.66 -2.01
N CYS A 289 -4.21 -16.26 -0.84
CA CYS A 289 -3.85 -17.66 -0.57
C CYS A 289 -4.63 -18.62 -1.46
N ARG A 290 -5.93 -18.39 -1.67
CA ARG A 290 -6.77 -19.21 -2.55
C ARG A 290 -6.33 -19.12 -4.00
N TRP A 291 -5.93 -17.93 -4.45
CA TRP A 291 -5.35 -17.75 -5.78
C TRP A 291 -4.01 -18.47 -5.90
N ALA A 292 -3.11 -18.29 -4.94
CA ALA A 292 -1.77 -18.90 -4.95
C ALA A 292 -1.81 -20.44 -4.81
N SER A 293 -2.78 -21.00 -4.05
CA SER A 293 -2.88 -22.45 -3.80
C SER A 293 -3.47 -23.27 -4.94
N ARG A 294 -4.05 -22.65 -5.98
CA ARG A 294 -4.62 -23.33 -7.14
C ARG A 294 -3.60 -23.87 -8.14
N THR A 295 -2.35 -23.88 -7.76
CA THR A 295 -1.22 -24.24 -8.64
C THR A 295 -0.54 -25.48 -8.13
N ASN A 296 -0.19 -26.40 -9.04
CA ASN A 296 0.72 -27.50 -8.77
C ASN A 296 2.10 -26.93 -8.42
N GLN A 297 2.84 -27.56 -7.51
CA GLN A 297 4.10 -27.05 -6.94
C GLN A 297 5.20 -26.66 -7.96
N GLN A 298 5.01 -26.94 -9.23
CA GLN A 298 5.96 -26.68 -10.33
C GLN A 298 5.54 -25.53 -11.27
N GLU A 299 4.34 -24.98 -11.13
CA GLU A 299 3.81 -23.95 -12.02
C GLU A 299 3.44 -22.66 -11.26
N HIS A 300 3.46 -21.52 -11.96
CA HIS A 300 2.96 -20.26 -11.42
C HIS A 300 1.42 -20.25 -11.37
N PRO A 301 0.81 -19.51 -10.43
CA PRO A 301 -0.64 -19.32 -10.37
C PRO A 301 -1.22 -18.78 -11.69
N LYS A 302 -2.45 -19.16 -12.04
CA LYS A 302 -3.13 -18.65 -13.24
C LYS A 302 -3.16 -17.12 -13.22
N GLY A 303 -2.78 -16.49 -14.34
CA GLY A 303 -2.67 -15.04 -14.43
C GLY A 303 -1.51 -14.43 -13.64
N TYR A 304 -0.54 -15.24 -13.20
CA TYR A 304 0.62 -14.76 -12.43
C TYR A 304 1.32 -13.58 -13.10
N ARG A 305 1.60 -13.66 -14.41
CA ARG A 305 2.28 -12.56 -15.13
C ARG A 305 1.55 -11.23 -14.99
N PHE A 306 0.23 -11.24 -15.12
CA PHE A 306 -0.59 -10.04 -14.97
C PHE A 306 -0.49 -9.45 -13.57
N TRP A 307 -0.73 -10.25 -12.53
CA TRP A 307 -0.68 -9.80 -11.15
C TRP A 307 0.72 -9.37 -10.73
N HIS A 308 1.74 -10.08 -11.18
CA HIS A 308 3.13 -9.75 -10.90
C HIS A 308 3.54 -8.41 -11.53
N ILE A 309 3.18 -8.16 -12.80
CA ILE A 309 3.42 -6.87 -13.46
C ILE A 309 2.72 -5.74 -12.72
N LEU A 310 1.46 -5.92 -12.34
CA LEU A 310 0.72 -4.92 -11.57
C LEU A 310 1.28 -4.73 -10.15
N SER A 311 1.73 -5.81 -9.50
CA SER A 311 2.40 -5.73 -8.20
C SER A 311 3.67 -4.92 -8.29
N ASP A 312 4.44 -5.12 -9.34
CA ASP A 312 5.66 -4.37 -9.62
C ASP A 312 5.36 -2.90 -9.94
N ALA A 313 4.27 -2.62 -10.65
CA ALA A 313 3.83 -1.28 -10.98
C ALA A 313 3.10 -0.56 -9.82
N SER A 314 2.71 -1.27 -8.75
CA SER A 314 1.82 -0.74 -7.69
C SER A 314 2.33 0.55 -7.04
N PHE A 315 3.64 0.66 -6.83
CA PHE A 315 4.25 1.88 -6.29
C PHE A 315 4.20 3.04 -7.30
N GLY A 316 4.46 2.75 -8.57
CA GLY A 316 4.31 3.74 -9.65
C GLY A 316 2.85 4.19 -9.82
N ILE A 317 1.89 3.25 -9.80
CA ILE A 317 0.45 3.56 -9.81
C ILE A 317 0.12 4.55 -8.69
N TYR A 318 0.60 4.26 -7.49
CA TYR A 318 0.42 5.12 -6.34
C TYR A 318 1.02 6.52 -6.52
N LEU A 319 2.17 6.67 -7.17
CA LEU A 319 2.82 7.96 -7.40
C LEU A 319 2.14 8.77 -8.51
N VAL A 320 1.69 8.10 -9.58
CA VAL A 320 1.23 8.74 -10.84
C VAL A 320 -0.26 9.08 -10.84
N HIS A 321 -1.11 8.30 -10.12
CA HIS A 321 -2.56 8.37 -10.27
C HIS A 321 -3.16 9.77 -10.05
N VAL A 322 -2.56 10.58 -9.18
CA VAL A 322 -3.06 11.92 -8.88
C VAL A 322 -2.92 12.85 -10.09
N PHE A 323 -1.81 12.77 -10.84
CA PHE A 323 -1.68 13.53 -12.09
C PHE A 323 -2.74 13.13 -13.11
N ILE A 324 -2.97 11.82 -13.26
CA ILE A 324 -4.00 11.30 -14.17
C ILE A 324 -5.38 11.76 -13.74
N LEU A 325 -5.69 11.61 -12.44
CA LEU A 325 -6.98 12.02 -11.91
C LEU A 325 -7.23 13.51 -12.11
N THR A 326 -6.24 14.35 -11.80
CA THR A 326 -6.34 15.80 -12.01
C THR A 326 -6.59 16.15 -13.47
N ALA A 327 -5.85 15.52 -14.39
CA ALA A 327 -6.06 15.71 -15.83
C ALA A 327 -7.46 15.27 -16.28
N LEU A 328 -7.95 14.11 -15.80
CA LEU A 328 -9.29 13.64 -16.13
C LEU A 328 -10.38 14.54 -15.57
N LEU A 329 -10.24 15.02 -14.34
CA LEU A 329 -11.20 15.95 -13.72
C LEU A 329 -11.25 17.28 -14.46
N GLN A 330 -10.15 17.72 -15.03
CA GLN A 330 -10.08 18.99 -15.75
C GLN A 330 -10.50 18.87 -17.21
N TRP A 331 -10.12 17.78 -17.90
CA TRP A 331 -10.20 17.69 -19.36
C TRP A 331 -11.16 16.62 -19.89
N VAL A 332 -11.67 15.70 -19.05
CA VAL A 332 -12.52 14.59 -19.51
C VAL A 332 -13.87 14.59 -18.80
N VAL A 333 -13.87 14.64 -17.46
CA VAL A 333 -15.09 14.55 -16.67
C VAL A 333 -16.12 15.65 -16.99
N PRO A 334 -15.72 16.93 -17.23
CA PRO A 334 -16.68 17.97 -17.60
C PRO A 334 -17.39 17.73 -18.93
N PHE A 335 -16.78 16.96 -19.82
CA PHE A 335 -17.35 16.63 -21.14
C PHE A 335 -18.13 15.30 -21.15
N MET A 336 -18.21 14.59 -20.03
CA MET A 336 -19.05 13.40 -19.94
C MET A 336 -20.53 13.82 -19.96
N PRO A 337 -21.39 13.14 -20.77
CA PRO A 337 -22.81 13.48 -20.86
C PRO A 337 -23.47 13.50 -19.47
N GLU A 338 -24.21 14.55 -19.17
CA GLU A 338 -24.95 14.67 -17.90
C GLU A 338 -26.05 13.61 -17.78
N ALA A 339 -26.59 13.13 -18.92
CA ALA A 339 -27.56 12.04 -18.96
C ALA A 339 -27.03 10.68 -18.46
N TRP A 340 -25.69 10.53 -18.37
CA TRP A 340 -25.12 9.30 -17.84
C TRP A 340 -25.29 9.22 -16.32
N PRO A 341 -25.63 8.01 -15.79
CA PRO A 341 -25.67 7.81 -14.35
C PRO A 341 -24.36 8.21 -13.68
N VAL A 342 -24.44 8.88 -12.53
CA VAL A 342 -23.25 9.31 -11.76
C VAL A 342 -22.31 8.12 -11.49
N ALA A 343 -22.86 6.97 -11.11
CA ALA A 343 -22.09 5.76 -10.88
C ALA A 343 -21.22 5.35 -12.09
N LEU A 344 -21.76 5.48 -13.34
CA LEU A 344 -21.02 5.19 -14.56
C LEU A 344 -19.89 6.22 -14.77
N ARG A 345 -20.16 7.51 -14.58
CA ARG A 345 -19.15 8.58 -14.73
C ARG A 345 -18.01 8.40 -13.71
N VAL A 346 -18.33 8.09 -12.47
CA VAL A 346 -17.36 7.76 -11.41
C VAL A 346 -16.55 6.50 -11.75
N PHE A 347 -17.22 5.44 -12.19
CA PHE A 347 -16.56 4.18 -12.57
C PHE A 347 -15.60 4.38 -13.75
N LEU A 348 -16.01 5.10 -14.79
CA LEU A 348 -15.13 5.41 -15.92
C LEU A 348 -13.94 6.26 -15.51
N THR A 349 -14.15 7.25 -14.66
CA THR A 349 -13.05 8.07 -14.11
C THR A 349 -12.06 7.21 -13.33
N TRP A 350 -12.55 6.30 -12.50
CA TRP A 350 -11.68 5.35 -11.78
C TRP A 350 -10.94 4.41 -12.73
N PHE A 351 -11.63 3.82 -13.69
CA PHE A 351 -11.03 2.89 -14.64
C PHE A 351 -9.93 3.56 -15.48
N LEU A 352 -10.18 4.77 -15.98
CA LEU A 352 -9.21 5.55 -16.75
C LEU A 352 -8.05 6.02 -15.87
N THR A 353 -8.30 6.43 -14.63
CA THR A 353 -7.24 6.81 -13.69
C THR A 353 -6.35 5.63 -13.35
N ALA A 354 -6.93 4.51 -12.94
CA ALA A 354 -6.19 3.31 -12.56
C ALA A 354 -5.45 2.69 -13.75
N GLY A 355 -6.12 2.57 -14.90
CA GLY A 355 -5.54 2.05 -16.14
C GLY A 355 -4.43 2.93 -16.69
N GLY A 356 -4.66 4.26 -16.74
CA GLY A 356 -3.65 5.23 -17.17
C GLY A 356 -2.43 5.23 -16.26
N ALA A 357 -2.64 5.24 -14.93
CA ALA A 357 -1.54 5.16 -13.96
C ALA A 357 -0.76 3.84 -14.08
N ALA A 358 -1.44 2.71 -14.27
CA ALA A 358 -0.79 1.42 -14.51
C ALA A 358 0.02 1.43 -15.81
N GLY A 359 -0.58 1.92 -16.92
CA GLY A 359 0.09 2.03 -18.22
C GLY A 359 1.35 2.88 -18.16
N ILE A 360 1.27 4.08 -17.60
CA ILE A 360 2.43 4.97 -17.42
C ILE A 360 3.48 4.32 -16.53
N SER A 361 3.08 3.71 -15.40
CA SER A 361 4.02 3.06 -14.50
C SER A 361 4.77 1.91 -15.18
N ILE A 362 4.07 1.10 -15.97
CA ILE A 362 4.67 0.00 -16.75
C ILE A 362 5.65 0.55 -17.81
N LEU A 363 5.29 1.63 -18.49
CA LEU A 363 6.18 2.29 -19.47
C LEU A 363 7.44 2.85 -18.79
N LEU A 364 7.30 3.54 -17.66
CA LEU A 364 8.42 4.05 -16.89
C LEU A 364 9.34 2.92 -16.40
N MET A 365 8.79 1.80 -15.94
CA MET A 365 9.59 0.63 -15.51
C MET A 365 10.44 0.04 -16.64
N LYS A 366 10.00 0.14 -17.88
CA LYS A 366 10.74 -0.39 -19.05
C LYS A 366 11.90 0.52 -19.49
N THR A 367 11.94 1.75 -19.04
CA THR A 367 12.95 2.74 -19.45
C THR A 367 14.06 2.80 -18.39
N PRO A 368 15.33 2.56 -18.72
CA PRO A 368 16.41 2.40 -17.74
C PRO A 368 16.55 3.54 -16.73
N VAL A 369 16.50 4.78 -17.18
CA VAL A 369 16.63 5.97 -16.31
C VAL A 369 15.30 6.27 -15.60
N LEU A 370 14.16 6.22 -16.33
CA LEU A 370 12.85 6.58 -15.80
C LEU A 370 12.29 5.53 -14.83
N SER A 371 12.81 4.30 -14.84
CA SER A 371 12.43 3.26 -13.89
C SER A 371 12.70 3.65 -12.44
N HIS A 372 13.70 4.52 -12.20
CA HIS A 372 13.96 5.09 -10.89
C HIS A 372 12.82 5.98 -10.38
N LEU A 373 12.02 6.60 -11.26
CA LEU A 373 10.85 7.39 -10.87
C LEU A 373 9.74 6.55 -10.23
N VAL A 374 9.72 5.25 -10.49
CA VAL A 374 8.75 4.30 -9.95
C VAL A 374 9.40 3.28 -9.00
N GLY A 375 10.60 3.62 -8.47
CA GLY A 375 11.28 2.83 -7.44
C GLY A 375 11.89 1.52 -7.94
N ARG A 376 12.12 1.38 -9.24
CA ARG A 376 12.75 0.20 -9.85
C ARG A 376 14.12 0.55 -10.42
N SER A 377 15.05 -0.38 -10.37
CA SER A 377 16.28 -0.32 -11.14
C SER A 377 16.12 -1.23 -12.35
N ALA A 378 15.98 -0.66 -13.55
CA ALA A 378 16.10 -1.44 -14.76
C ALA A 378 17.56 -1.87 -14.92
N HIS A 379 17.81 -3.14 -15.25
CA HIS A 379 19.15 -3.56 -15.65
C HIS A 379 19.46 -2.93 -17.01
N TRP A 380 20.56 -2.18 -17.07
CA TRP A 380 21.06 -1.62 -18.32
C TRP A 380 21.59 -2.76 -19.20
N HIS A 381 20.82 -3.15 -20.21
CA HIS A 381 21.37 -3.86 -21.36
C HIS A 381 21.67 -2.81 -22.43
N SER A 382 22.86 -2.90 -23.02
CA SER A 382 23.26 -1.98 -24.09
C SER A 382 22.19 -1.98 -25.20
N PRO A 383 21.71 -0.82 -25.68
CA PRO A 383 20.74 -0.75 -26.77
C PRO A 383 21.25 -1.35 -28.10
N TRP A 384 22.54 -1.63 -28.17
CA TRP A 384 23.24 -2.17 -29.35
C TRP A 384 23.41 -3.70 -29.30
N ASP A 385 22.92 -4.37 -28.27
CA ASP A 385 22.95 -5.82 -28.19
C ASP A 385 21.69 -6.38 -28.84
N ALA A 386 21.86 -6.94 -30.09
CA ALA A 386 20.72 -7.47 -30.86
C ALA A 386 20.00 -8.63 -30.14
N ASN A 387 20.68 -9.35 -29.24
CA ASN A 387 20.09 -10.37 -28.38
C ASN A 387 19.29 -9.75 -27.26
N ALA A 388 19.65 -8.55 -26.76
CA ALA A 388 18.93 -7.83 -25.74
C ALA A 388 17.56 -7.34 -26.23
N LEU A 389 17.42 -6.98 -27.51
CA LEU A 389 16.12 -6.62 -28.10
C LEU A 389 15.16 -7.81 -28.13
N HIS A 390 15.66 -9.01 -28.45
CA HIS A 390 14.83 -10.21 -28.43
C HIS A 390 14.44 -10.63 -27.00
N GLU A 391 15.36 -10.51 -26.05
CA GLU A 391 15.08 -10.70 -24.61
C GLU A 391 14.17 -9.59 -24.05
N TRP A 392 14.27 -8.36 -24.58
CA TRP A 392 13.44 -7.20 -24.18
C TRP A 392 11.94 -7.46 -24.43
N PHE A 393 11.61 -8.13 -25.54
CA PHE A 393 10.24 -8.52 -25.86
C PHE A 393 9.83 -9.87 -25.28
N SER A 394 10.80 -10.74 -24.94
CA SER A 394 10.53 -12.10 -24.47
C SER A 394 10.58 -12.26 -22.94
N TYR A 395 11.35 -11.42 -22.22
CA TYR A 395 11.56 -11.52 -20.77
C TYR A 395 11.53 -10.17 -20.06
N PRO A 396 10.39 -9.73 -19.56
CA PRO A 396 10.37 -8.51 -18.76
C PRO A 396 10.90 -8.66 -17.33
N PHE A 397 11.12 -9.88 -16.77
CA PHE A 397 11.45 -10.04 -15.34
C PHE A 397 12.29 -11.29 -15.04
N HIS A 398 13.23 -11.15 -14.11
CA HIS A 398 14.18 -12.16 -13.71
C HIS A 398 13.56 -13.50 -13.31
N HIS A 399 14.00 -14.57 -13.99
CA HIS A 399 13.96 -15.91 -13.44
C HIS A 399 15.00 -16.05 -12.30
N PRO A 400 14.69 -16.72 -11.18
CA PRO A 400 15.71 -17.22 -10.30
C PRO A 400 16.56 -18.23 -11.11
N ARG A 401 17.88 -18.04 -11.11
CA ARG A 401 18.83 -18.94 -11.79
C ARG A 401 18.47 -20.38 -11.44
N LYS A 402 18.24 -21.22 -12.46
CA LYS A 402 18.26 -22.67 -12.31
C LYS A 402 19.65 -23.02 -11.78
N VAL A 403 19.70 -23.61 -10.60
CA VAL A 403 20.89 -24.30 -10.12
C VAL A 403 21.02 -25.53 -11.02
N GLU A 404 21.94 -25.52 -12.00
CA GLU A 404 22.36 -26.71 -12.69
C GLU A 404 22.91 -27.69 -11.66
N GLN A 405 22.17 -28.74 -11.42
CA GLN A 405 22.71 -29.94 -10.79
C GLN A 405 23.75 -30.51 -11.78
N LYS A 406 25.04 -30.24 -11.53
CA LYS A 406 26.11 -31.02 -12.11
C LYS A 406 25.93 -32.47 -11.67
N GLY A 407 25.52 -33.30 -12.61
CA GLY A 407 25.46 -34.73 -12.43
C GLY A 407 26.84 -35.27 -12.03
N SER A 408 26.89 -36.00 -10.95
CA SER A 408 27.95 -36.92 -10.63
C SER A 408 27.76 -38.13 -11.50
N GLY A 409 28.43 -38.14 -12.66
CA GLY A 409 28.63 -39.31 -13.49
C GLY A 409 30.02 -39.84 -13.27
N ASP A 410 30.09 -41.14 -13.05
CA ASP A 410 31.16 -42.06 -13.27
C ASP A 410 32.44 -42.01 -12.43
N ALA A 411 32.52 -42.94 -11.51
CA ALA A 411 33.74 -43.65 -11.20
C ALA A 411 33.39 -45.12 -10.85
N GLN A 412 33.21 -45.95 -11.88
CA GLN A 412 33.55 -47.39 -11.83
C GLN A 412 34.77 -47.60 -12.71
N HIS A 413 35.74 -48.29 -12.15
CA HIS A 413 36.88 -49.06 -12.64
C HIS A 413 38.23 -48.65 -12.03
N VAL A 414 38.65 -49.39 -11.13
CA VAL A 414 39.71 -50.39 -10.90
C VAL A 414 39.87 -50.62 -9.42
#